data_364f33b711e5ddb8ca09173d7976c5d4
#
_entry.id   364f33b711e5ddb8ca09173d7976c5d4
#
_cell.length_a   1.000
_cell.length_b   1.000
_cell.length_c   1.000
_cell.angle_alpha   90.00
_cell.angle_beta   90.00
_cell.angle_gamma   90.00
#
_symmetry.space_group_name_H-M   'P 1'
#
loop_
_entity.id
_entity.type
_entity.pdbx_description
1 polymer ?
#
loop_
_entity_poly.entity_id
_entity_poly.type
_entity_poly.pdbx_seq_one_letter_code
_entity_poly.pdbx_strand_id
1 'polypeptide(L)'
;MRSQFVLFALLLLGNWNVNNSSLYAQNTSQSSTSTSAARSASIPVPIKADAQTIFLSNPDHWRQKAFEVYHLTVGNNIIVIKFSSYAEQRKFFFRLTYFSNQDDTEHHIQPASYYDGMHSYNANDYNAEELADFFNQLAKQHMNPEPGEAVLLNMALSYKIIKKTNADYKPIGGAIISFSMETEIVQRKRYLVHETMHGLFYTVPKLREAIFATIEKLTPTEKYFWYLFLKHKGELDNRPGLSGYNINNKELVVNEIFAHVMQTEPEDMDDYFFTIYIPRMFKLLPEEKQFLENFLNTSSSMFYSLRSQFAQALEKYCGLKNGILF
;
A
#
# COMPACT_ATOMS: atom_id res chain seq x y z
N MET A 1 9.50 42.55 -4.51
CA MET A 1 10.33 41.39 -4.83
C MET A 1 9.49 40.14 -4.67
N ARG A 2 8.57 39.86 -5.60
CA ARG A 2 7.74 38.64 -5.65
C ARG A 2 7.45 38.40 -7.13
N SER A 3 8.41 37.81 -7.85
CA SER A 3 8.18 37.45 -9.27
C SER A 3 9.39 36.73 -9.85
N GLN A 4 9.74 35.55 -9.39
CA GLN A 4 10.71 34.70 -10.12
C GLN A 4 10.63 33.20 -9.78
N PHE A 5 9.61 32.69 -9.02
CA PHE A 5 9.52 31.26 -8.69
C PHE A 5 8.42 30.47 -9.42
N VAL A 6 7.76 31.05 -10.43
CA VAL A 6 6.64 30.39 -11.14
C VAL A 6 7.07 29.61 -12.40
N LEU A 7 8.35 29.63 -12.80
CA LEU A 7 8.75 29.08 -14.11
C LEU A 7 9.39 27.67 -14.08
N PHE A 8 9.51 27.01 -12.94
CA PHE A 8 10.13 25.67 -12.88
C PHE A 8 9.15 24.49 -12.72
N ALA A 9 7.88 24.74 -12.43
CA ALA A 9 6.87 23.69 -12.24
C ALA A 9 6.22 23.20 -13.54
N LEU A 10 6.43 23.87 -14.68
CA LEU A 10 5.76 23.57 -15.96
C LEU A 10 6.54 22.65 -16.89
N LEU A 11 7.74 22.20 -16.53
CA LEU A 11 8.58 21.35 -17.39
C LEU A 11 8.58 19.86 -17.03
N LEU A 12 7.80 19.43 -16.01
CA LEU A 12 7.66 18.02 -15.66
C LEU A 12 6.33 17.40 -16.11
N LEU A 13 5.52 18.10 -16.92
CA LEU A 13 4.33 17.54 -17.58
C LEU A 13 4.62 17.04 -19.01
N GLY A 14 5.87 16.68 -19.30
CA GLY A 14 6.31 16.13 -20.57
C GLY A 14 5.80 14.71 -20.78
N ASN A 15 4.80 14.58 -21.65
CA ASN A 15 4.51 13.46 -22.56
C ASN A 15 4.85 12.03 -22.12
N TRP A 16 3.91 11.37 -21.49
CA TRP A 16 3.84 9.92 -21.52
C TRP A 16 2.86 9.46 -22.61
N ASN A 17 3.31 9.56 -23.88
CA ASN A 17 2.79 8.73 -24.96
C ASN A 17 3.60 7.43 -24.99
N VAL A 18 3.11 6.39 -24.36
CA VAL A 18 3.66 5.04 -24.56
C VAL A 18 2.89 4.37 -25.69
N ASN A 19 3.34 4.62 -26.93
CA ASN A 19 3.16 3.69 -28.01
C ASN A 19 4.15 2.54 -27.82
N ASN A 20 3.70 1.42 -27.29
CA ASN A 20 4.38 0.13 -27.39
C ASN A 20 3.38 -0.92 -27.90
N SER A 21 3.12 -0.86 -29.21
CA SER A 21 2.63 -1.99 -29.97
C SER A 21 3.83 -2.70 -30.60
N SER A 22 3.78 -4.04 -30.50
CA SER A 22 4.57 -5.02 -31.24
C SER A 22 6.03 -5.25 -30.80
N LEU A 23 6.18 -6.42 -30.17
CA LEU A 23 7.19 -7.44 -30.51
C LEU A 23 7.03 -8.63 -29.52
N TYR A 24 6.01 -9.46 -29.75
CA TYR A 24 6.02 -10.84 -29.27
C TYR A 24 6.22 -11.76 -30.47
N ALA A 25 7.47 -12.12 -30.71
CA ALA A 25 7.81 -13.25 -31.58
C ALA A 25 7.50 -14.55 -30.84
N GLN A 26 6.72 -15.38 -31.51
CA GLN A 26 6.47 -16.78 -31.16
C GLN A 26 7.79 -17.54 -31.09
N ASN A 27 8.06 -18.17 -29.96
CA ASN A 27 8.93 -19.33 -29.89
C ASN A 27 8.16 -20.49 -29.27
N THR A 28 7.61 -21.32 -30.15
CA THR A 28 7.21 -22.70 -29.87
C THR A 28 8.47 -23.55 -29.77
N SER A 29 8.68 -24.22 -28.64
CA SER A 29 8.96 -25.66 -28.62
C SER A 29 9.75 -26.12 -27.40
N GLN A 30 9.31 -27.26 -26.98
CA GLN A 30 9.95 -28.34 -26.21
C GLN A 30 9.65 -28.38 -24.71
N SER A 31 8.61 -29.19 -24.43
CA SER A 31 8.39 -29.85 -23.16
C SER A 31 9.58 -30.76 -22.85
N SER A 32 10.38 -30.37 -21.88
CA SER A 32 11.21 -31.31 -21.13
C SER A 32 10.68 -31.34 -19.70
N THR A 33 9.97 -32.41 -19.36
CA THR A 33 9.63 -32.79 -18.02
C THR A 33 10.89 -33.04 -17.21
N SER A 34 11.42 -31.98 -16.60
CA SER A 34 12.37 -32.10 -15.52
C SER A 34 11.62 -31.84 -14.21
N THR A 35 11.22 -32.91 -13.54
CA THR A 35 10.90 -32.92 -12.12
C THR A 35 12.15 -32.54 -11.33
N SER A 36 12.53 -31.26 -11.35
CA SER A 36 13.47 -30.75 -10.38
C SER A 36 12.68 -30.53 -9.09
N ALA A 37 12.91 -31.39 -8.10
CA ALA A 37 12.49 -31.16 -6.73
C ALA A 37 12.90 -29.72 -6.38
N ALA A 38 11.90 -28.83 -6.23
CA ALA A 38 12.11 -27.46 -5.80
C ALA A 38 12.83 -27.52 -4.45
N ARG A 39 14.13 -27.24 -4.45
CA ARG A 39 14.87 -27.02 -3.21
C ARG A 39 14.08 -25.96 -2.45
N SER A 40 13.54 -26.32 -1.30
CA SER A 40 12.92 -25.40 -0.35
C SER A 40 13.92 -24.26 -0.13
N ALA A 41 13.69 -23.13 -0.82
CA ALA A 41 14.47 -21.93 -0.58
C ALA A 41 14.28 -21.58 0.90
N SER A 42 15.37 -21.57 1.65
CA SER A 42 15.30 -21.23 3.08
C SER A 42 14.71 -19.82 3.23
N ILE A 43 13.64 -19.70 4.02
CA ILE A 43 13.05 -18.41 4.33
C ILE A 43 14.11 -17.54 5.01
N PRO A 44 14.43 -16.34 4.49
CA PRO A 44 15.47 -15.50 5.08
C PRO A 44 15.05 -15.02 6.47
N VAL A 45 15.95 -15.03 7.42
CA VAL A 45 15.72 -14.37 8.73
C VAL A 45 15.63 -12.86 8.49
N PRO A 46 14.56 -12.17 8.93
CA PRO A 46 14.42 -10.73 8.71
C PRO A 46 15.56 -9.94 9.37
N ILE A 47 16.09 -8.94 8.67
CA ILE A 47 17.08 -8.02 9.23
C ILE A 47 16.31 -7.00 10.09
N LYS A 48 16.64 -6.89 11.38
CA LYS A 48 16.06 -5.85 12.23
C LYS A 48 16.62 -4.48 11.81
N ALA A 49 15.75 -3.57 11.36
CA ALA A 49 16.16 -2.28 10.85
C ALA A 49 15.07 -1.21 11.06
N ASP A 50 15.49 0.06 11.15
CA ASP A 50 14.60 1.20 11.06
C ASP A 50 14.24 1.52 9.59
N ALA A 51 13.27 2.40 9.40
CA ALA A 51 12.78 2.76 8.08
C ALA A 51 13.88 3.40 7.20
N GLN A 52 14.76 4.21 7.79
CA GLN A 52 15.85 4.85 7.06
C GLN A 52 16.86 3.81 6.53
N THR A 53 17.25 2.88 7.36
CA THR A 53 18.13 1.75 6.96
C THR A 53 17.49 0.93 5.85
N ILE A 54 16.19 0.61 5.97
CA ILE A 54 15.43 -0.12 4.94
C ILE A 54 15.40 0.68 3.64
N PHE A 55 15.07 1.97 3.72
CA PHE A 55 14.99 2.84 2.54
C PHE A 55 16.32 2.92 1.79
N LEU A 56 17.44 3.11 2.51
CA LEU A 56 18.77 3.29 1.94
C LEU A 56 19.44 1.98 1.51
N SER A 57 18.90 0.81 1.89
CA SER A 57 19.53 -0.48 1.54
C SER A 57 19.63 -0.66 0.03
N ASN A 58 20.86 -1.04 -0.42
CA ASN A 58 21.16 -1.22 -1.85
C ASN A 58 20.93 -2.67 -2.26
N PRO A 59 20.21 -2.94 -3.38
CA PRO A 59 20.02 -4.30 -3.93
C PRO A 59 21.31 -5.08 -4.18
N ASP A 60 22.42 -4.40 -4.49
CA ASP A 60 23.72 -5.04 -4.73
C ASP A 60 24.25 -5.79 -3.50
N HIS A 61 23.78 -5.43 -2.31
CA HIS A 61 24.18 -6.04 -1.03
C HIS A 61 23.11 -6.95 -0.44
N TRP A 62 22.02 -7.20 -1.13
CA TRP A 62 20.97 -8.06 -0.64
C TRP A 62 21.37 -9.54 -0.66
N ARG A 63 20.86 -10.29 0.30
CA ARG A 63 21.07 -11.74 0.40
C ARG A 63 20.37 -12.50 -0.72
N GLN A 64 19.30 -11.92 -1.29
CA GLN A 64 18.55 -12.46 -2.42
C GLN A 64 18.42 -11.39 -3.52
N LYS A 65 18.62 -11.78 -4.78
CA LYS A 65 18.55 -10.84 -5.91
C LYS A 65 17.16 -10.24 -6.12
N ALA A 66 16.10 -10.99 -5.81
CA ALA A 66 14.73 -10.59 -6.08
C ALA A 66 14.15 -9.66 -5.00
N PHE A 67 14.53 -9.86 -3.75
CA PHE A 67 14.01 -9.12 -2.61
C PHE A 67 14.91 -9.24 -1.37
N GLU A 68 14.72 -8.33 -0.42
CA GLU A 68 15.28 -8.41 0.92
C GLU A 68 14.17 -8.25 1.97
N VAL A 69 14.31 -8.88 3.12
CA VAL A 69 13.31 -8.93 4.18
C VAL A 69 13.83 -8.26 5.45
N TYR A 70 13.04 -7.36 5.97
CA TYR A 70 13.34 -6.62 7.19
C TYR A 70 12.24 -6.80 8.25
N HIS A 71 12.63 -6.72 9.50
CA HIS A 71 11.73 -6.57 10.64
C HIS A 71 11.86 -5.12 11.12
N LEU A 72 10.80 -4.34 10.96
CA LEU A 72 10.80 -2.93 11.30
C LEU A 72 10.92 -2.76 12.83
N THR A 73 11.75 -1.81 13.26
CA THR A 73 12.02 -1.58 14.69
C THR A 73 10.92 -0.85 15.43
N VAL A 74 9.94 -0.27 14.72
CA VAL A 74 8.75 0.37 15.26
C VAL A 74 7.52 -0.50 15.04
N GLY A 75 6.56 -0.43 15.95
CA GLY A 75 5.36 -1.29 15.92
C GLY A 75 5.62 -2.71 16.43
N ASN A 76 4.63 -3.58 16.24
CA ASN A 76 4.68 -4.96 16.72
C ASN A 76 4.63 -5.93 15.54
N ASN A 77 5.77 -6.57 15.24
CA ASN A 77 5.89 -7.59 14.19
C ASN A 77 5.48 -7.10 12.80
N ILE A 78 6.05 -5.97 12.37
CA ILE A 78 5.90 -5.46 11.00
C ILE A 78 7.07 -5.96 10.16
N ILE A 79 6.76 -6.75 9.14
CA ILE A 79 7.73 -7.28 8.17
C ILE A 79 7.67 -6.44 6.90
N VAL A 80 8.82 -5.95 6.46
CA VAL A 80 8.98 -5.18 5.22
C VAL A 80 9.67 -6.05 4.19
N ILE A 81 9.03 -6.25 3.04
CA ILE A 81 9.65 -6.93 1.90
C ILE A 81 9.97 -5.87 0.84
N LYS A 82 11.25 -5.62 0.63
CA LYS A 82 11.74 -4.69 -0.38
C LYS A 82 12.11 -5.45 -1.63
N PHE A 83 11.41 -5.21 -2.74
CA PHE A 83 11.61 -5.91 -4.00
C PHE A 83 12.54 -5.17 -4.95
N SER A 84 13.31 -5.91 -5.76
CA SER A 84 14.15 -5.34 -6.81
C SER A 84 13.32 -4.75 -7.96
N SER A 85 12.14 -5.34 -8.25
CA SER A 85 11.26 -4.92 -9.33
C SER A 85 9.78 -5.14 -9.02
N TYR A 86 8.91 -4.46 -9.76
CA TYR A 86 7.46 -4.72 -9.72
C TYR A 86 7.11 -6.14 -10.18
N ALA A 87 7.85 -6.68 -11.13
CA ALA A 87 7.65 -8.05 -11.61
C ALA A 87 7.90 -9.07 -10.49
N GLU A 88 8.92 -8.86 -9.67
CA GLU A 88 9.17 -9.73 -8.51
C GLU A 88 8.10 -9.56 -7.42
N GLN A 89 7.72 -8.33 -7.12
CA GLN A 89 6.64 -8.02 -6.15
C GLN A 89 5.30 -8.63 -6.57
N ARG A 90 4.94 -8.53 -7.85
CA ARG A 90 3.72 -9.09 -8.44
C ARG A 90 3.58 -10.59 -8.18
N LYS A 91 4.66 -11.37 -8.24
CA LYS A 91 4.63 -12.82 -7.99
C LYS A 91 4.10 -13.19 -6.59
N PHE A 92 4.28 -12.29 -5.62
CA PHE A 92 3.91 -12.51 -4.22
C PHE A 92 2.49 -12.05 -3.91
N PHE A 93 2.05 -10.93 -4.51
CA PHE A 93 0.88 -10.21 -4.01
C PHE A 93 -0.26 -10.08 -5.00
N PHE A 94 -0.08 -10.47 -6.25
CA PHE A 94 -1.02 -10.10 -7.30
C PHE A 94 -2.45 -10.60 -7.05
N ARG A 95 -2.64 -11.90 -6.80
CA ARG A 95 -3.97 -12.45 -6.51
C ARG A 95 -4.50 -11.96 -5.15
N LEU A 96 -3.62 -11.84 -4.16
CA LEU A 96 -3.97 -11.32 -2.84
C LEU A 96 -4.47 -9.87 -2.94
N THR A 97 -3.83 -9.02 -3.74
CA THR A 97 -4.26 -7.63 -3.98
C THR A 97 -5.70 -7.56 -4.50
N TYR A 98 -6.02 -8.37 -5.50
CA TYR A 98 -7.38 -8.38 -6.05
C TYR A 98 -8.38 -9.03 -5.08
N PHE A 99 -7.96 -10.04 -4.35
CA PHE A 99 -8.78 -10.67 -3.32
C PHE A 99 -9.18 -9.70 -2.21
N SER A 100 -8.22 -8.93 -1.67
CA SER A 100 -8.47 -7.98 -0.58
C SER A 100 -9.31 -6.76 -1.01
N ASN A 101 -9.33 -6.44 -2.31
CA ASN A 101 -10.08 -5.31 -2.85
C ASN A 101 -11.45 -5.69 -3.44
N GLN A 102 -11.91 -6.93 -3.28
CA GLN A 102 -13.23 -7.32 -3.76
C GLN A 102 -14.34 -6.78 -2.84
N ASP A 103 -15.36 -6.20 -3.46
CA ASP A 103 -16.57 -5.73 -2.76
C ASP A 103 -17.57 -6.86 -2.49
N ASP A 104 -17.38 -8.04 -3.09
CA ASP A 104 -18.30 -9.15 -2.95
C ASP A 104 -18.05 -9.95 -1.66
N THR A 105 -19.12 -10.47 -1.08
CA THR A 105 -19.08 -11.28 0.14
C THR A 105 -18.51 -12.67 -0.08
N GLU A 106 -18.29 -13.09 -1.31
CA GLU A 106 -17.82 -14.43 -1.63
C GLU A 106 -16.31 -14.53 -1.79
N HIS A 107 -15.62 -13.40 -1.97
CA HIS A 107 -14.14 -13.31 -2.05
C HIS A 107 -13.53 -14.42 -2.93
N HIS A 108 -13.91 -14.46 -4.21
CA HIS A 108 -13.40 -15.48 -5.13
C HIS A 108 -11.99 -15.15 -5.62
N ILE A 109 -11.07 -16.12 -5.47
CA ILE A 109 -9.75 -16.04 -6.07
C ILE A 109 -9.82 -16.63 -7.48
N GLN A 110 -9.46 -15.84 -8.48
CA GLN A 110 -9.39 -16.27 -9.87
C GLN A 110 -8.04 -16.96 -10.16
N PRO A 111 -7.94 -17.83 -11.18
CA PRO A 111 -6.66 -18.35 -11.67
C PRO A 111 -5.72 -17.19 -12.06
N ALA A 112 -4.40 -17.38 -11.93
CA ALA A 112 -3.42 -16.35 -12.24
C ALA A 112 -3.56 -15.78 -13.67
N SER A 113 -3.93 -16.62 -14.63
CA SER A 113 -4.17 -16.21 -16.03
C SER A 113 -5.35 -15.24 -16.23
N TYR A 114 -6.30 -15.20 -15.30
CA TYR A 114 -7.40 -14.23 -15.33
C TYR A 114 -6.89 -12.79 -15.23
N TYR A 115 -5.80 -12.61 -14.54
CA TYR A 115 -5.21 -11.30 -14.26
C TYR A 115 -4.15 -10.88 -15.27
N ASP A 116 -3.95 -11.63 -16.36
CA ASP A 116 -2.95 -11.28 -17.38
C ASP A 116 -3.26 -9.91 -18.00
N GLY A 117 -2.24 -9.06 -18.05
CA GLY A 117 -2.38 -7.68 -18.54
C GLY A 117 -2.92 -6.67 -17.52
N MET A 118 -3.38 -7.10 -16.34
CA MET A 118 -3.81 -6.18 -15.29
C MET A 118 -2.61 -5.58 -14.54
N HIS A 119 -2.79 -4.36 -14.03
CA HIS A 119 -1.76 -3.66 -13.27
C HIS A 119 -1.70 -4.17 -11.82
N SER A 120 -0.50 -4.29 -11.25
CA SER A 120 -0.30 -4.54 -9.83
C SER A 120 -0.03 -3.21 -9.10
N TYR A 121 -0.29 -3.17 -7.79
CA TYR A 121 0.08 -2.01 -6.97
C TYR A 121 1.60 -1.93 -6.79
N ASN A 122 2.09 -0.70 -6.64
CA ASN A 122 3.53 -0.42 -6.49
C ASN A 122 4.03 -0.63 -5.06
N ALA A 123 3.10 -0.65 -4.11
CA ALA A 123 3.31 -0.95 -2.71
C ALA A 123 2.09 -1.72 -2.20
N ASN A 124 2.22 -2.47 -1.13
CA ASN A 124 1.14 -3.28 -0.56
C ASN A 124 1.33 -3.40 0.96
N ASP A 125 0.20 -3.55 1.64
CA ASP A 125 0.10 -3.85 3.05
C ASP A 125 -0.94 -4.94 3.30
N TYR A 126 -0.63 -5.87 4.18
CA TYR A 126 -1.55 -6.94 4.56
C TYR A 126 -1.39 -7.24 6.05
N ASN A 127 -2.51 -7.26 6.75
CA ASN A 127 -2.56 -7.70 8.13
C ASN A 127 -2.65 -9.25 8.25
N ALA A 128 -2.62 -9.74 9.47
CA ALA A 128 -2.65 -11.19 9.73
C ALA A 128 -3.97 -11.84 9.31
N GLU A 129 -5.10 -11.13 9.46
CA GLU A 129 -6.44 -11.59 9.09
C GLU A 129 -6.56 -11.77 7.57
N GLU A 130 -6.17 -10.77 6.79
CA GLU A 130 -6.22 -10.81 5.32
C GLU A 130 -5.35 -11.93 4.75
N LEU A 131 -4.13 -12.12 5.31
CA LEU A 131 -3.25 -13.21 4.91
C LEU A 131 -3.86 -14.58 5.24
N ALA A 132 -4.43 -14.75 6.44
CA ALA A 132 -5.09 -16.00 6.83
C ALA A 132 -6.28 -16.31 5.93
N ASP A 133 -7.12 -15.31 5.65
CA ASP A 133 -8.32 -15.44 4.83
C ASP A 133 -7.98 -15.79 3.38
N PHE A 134 -6.98 -15.14 2.79
CA PHE A 134 -6.52 -15.46 1.44
C PHE A 134 -6.08 -16.94 1.32
N PHE A 135 -5.23 -17.41 2.22
CA PHE A 135 -4.75 -18.79 2.16
C PHE A 135 -5.82 -19.83 2.51
N ASN A 136 -6.76 -19.47 3.37
CA ASN A 136 -7.95 -20.29 3.63
C ASN A 136 -8.85 -20.39 2.40
N GLN A 137 -9.04 -19.27 1.68
CA GLN A 137 -9.86 -19.25 0.48
C GLN A 137 -9.20 -20.05 -0.66
N LEU A 138 -7.88 -19.98 -0.84
CA LEU A 138 -7.17 -20.87 -1.76
C LEU A 138 -7.42 -22.34 -1.43
N ALA A 139 -7.32 -22.72 -0.16
CA ALA A 139 -7.57 -24.09 0.27
C ALA A 139 -9.04 -24.51 0.05
N LYS A 140 -10.00 -23.64 0.35
CA LYS A 140 -11.44 -23.89 0.14
C LYS A 140 -11.78 -24.08 -1.35
N GLN A 141 -11.12 -23.33 -2.23
CA GLN A 141 -11.29 -23.44 -3.68
C GLN A 141 -10.42 -24.55 -4.31
N HIS A 142 -9.70 -25.35 -3.52
CA HIS A 142 -8.76 -26.37 -4.00
C HIS A 142 -7.70 -25.82 -4.96
N MET A 143 -7.30 -24.57 -4.77
CA MET A 143 -6.25 -23.89 -5.55
C MET A 143 -4.91 -23.97 -4.84
N ASN A 144 -3.85 -24.22 -5.61
CA ASN A 144 -2.51 -24.14 -5.07
C ASN A 144 -2.03 -22.66 -5.05
N PRO A 145 -1.27 -22.27 -4.03
CA PRO A 145 -0.53 -21.01 -4.09
C PRO A 145 0.42 -20.98 -5.29
N GLU A 146 0.53 -19.86 -5.97
CA GLU A 146 1.59 -19.61 -6.95
C GLU A 146 2.97 -19.64 -6.26
N PRO A 147 4.07 -19.83 -6.99
CA PRO A 147 5.40 -19.96 -6.38
C PRO A 147 5.77 -18.81 -5.42
N GLY A 148 5.47 -17.55 -5.78
CA GLY A 148 5.70 -16.39 -4.92
C GLY A 148 4.79 -16.36 -3.69
N GLU A 149 3.51 -16.73 -3.87
CA GLU A 149 2.54 -16.84 -2.77
C GLU A 149 2.89 -17.97 -1.81
N ALA A 150 3.46 -19.07 -2.31
CA ALA A 150 3.97 -20.14 -1.45
C ALA A 150 5.15 -19.66 -0.58
N VAL A 151 6.02 -18.81 -1.11
CA VAL A 151 7.08 -18.15 -0.34
C VAL A 151 6.46 -17.21 0.69
N LEU A 152 5.47 -16.39 0.31
CA LEU A 152 4.75 -15.49 1.20
C LEU A 152 4.07 -16.25 2.36
N LEU A 153 3.38 -17.37 2.07
CA LEU A 153 2.78 -18.24 3.08
C LEU A 153 3.82 -18.73 4.08
N ASN A 154 4.95 -19.23 3.57
CA ASN A 154 6.03 -19.73 4.44
C ASN A 154 6.64 -18.60 5.29
N MET A 155 6.77 -17.39 4.75
CA MET A 155 7.18 -16.19 5.51
C MET A 155 6.17 -15.88 6.61
N ALA A 156 4.88 -15.79 6.28
CA ALA A 156 3.82 -15.47 7.24
C ALA A 156 3.77 -16.48 8.41
N LEU A 157 4.01 -17.76 8.12
CA LEU A 157 4.11 -18.81 9.14
C LEU A 157 5.39 -18.68 9.98
N SER A 158 6.55 -18.52 9.32
CA SER A 158 7.86 -18.46 9.99
C SER A 158 8.00 -17.23 10.88
N TYR A 159 7.43 -16.10 10.45
CA TYR A 159 7.46 -14.81 11.20
C TYR A 159 6.31 -14.69 12.20
N LYS A 160 5.51 -15.76 12.36
CA LYS A 160 4.39 -15.82 13.33
C LYS A 160 3.34 -14.72 13.10
N ILE A 161 3.06 -14.39 11.87
CA ILE A 161 1.95 -13.52 11.49
C ILE A 161 0.66 -14.34 11.46
N ILE A 162 0.71 -15.53 10.87
CA ILE A 162 -0.35 -16.54 10.90
C ILE A 162 0.19 -17.87 11.45
N LYS A 163 -0.71 -18.75 11.84
CA LYS A 163 -0.41 -20.15 12.21
C LYS A 163 -1.29 -21.12 11.46
N LYS A 164 -0.75 -22.28 11.11
CA LYS A 164 -1.52 -23.39 10.56
C LYS A 164 -2.17 -24.16 11.71
N THR A 165 -3.45 -24.46 11.58
CA THR A 165 -4.20 -25.40 12.42
C THR A 165 -4.47 -26.68 11.62
N ASN A 166 -5.23 -27.61 12.18
CA ASN A 166 -5.56 -28.86 11.46
C ASN A 166 -6.37 -28.62 10.18
N ALA A 167 -7.22 -27.59 10.15
CA ALA A 167 -8.13 -27.29 9.04
C ALA A 167 -7.77 -26.01 8.30
N ASP A 168 -7.28 -24.97 9.01
CA ASP A 168 -7.21 -23.61 8.50
C ASP A 168 -5.91 -22.91 8.89
N TYR A 169 -5.69 -21.72 8.32
CA TYR A 169 -4.77 -20.71 8.82
C TYR A 169 -5.51 -19.76 9.76
N LYS A 170 -4.88 -19.36 10.86
CA LYS A 170 -5.43 -18.42 11.84
C LYS A 170 -4.46 -17.25 12.03
N PRO A 171 -4.96 -16.01 12.17
CA PRO A 171 -4.12 -14.87 12.48
C PRO A 171 -3.48 -15.04 13.87
N ILE A 172 -2.25 -14.55 14.02
CA ILE A 172 -1.56 -14.38 15.31
C ILE A 172 -1.45 -12.89 15.60
N GLY A 173 -1.05 -12.11 14.60
CA GLY A 173 -0.82 -10.67 14.66
C GLY A 173 0.43 -10.27 13.87
N GLY A 174 0.56 -8.98 13.59
CA GLY A 174 1.61 -8.46 12.74
C GLY A 174 1.08 -8.05 11.36
N ALA A 175 1.98 -7.57 10.53
CA ALA A 175 1.68 -7.15 9.17
C ALA A 175 2.86 -7.43 8.24
N ILE A 176 2.57 -7.63 6.96
CA ILE A 176 3.56 -7.63 5.87
C ILE A 176 3.29 -6.41 5.00
N ILE A 177 4.29 -5.56 4.84
CA ILE A 177 4.26 -4.42 3.92
C ILE A 177 5.34 -4.58 2.87
N SER A 178 5.14 -3.98 1.70
CA SER A 178 6.10 -4.12 0.61
C SER A 178 6.15 -2.91 -0.31
N PHE A 179 7.30 -2.72 -0.96
CA PHE A 179 7.50 -1.75 -2.04
C PHE A 179 8.63 -2.19 -2.96
N SER A 180 8.69 -1.57 -4.17
CA SER A 180 9.69 -1.91 -5.19
C SER A 180 10.77 -0.83 -5.35
N MET A 181 11.98 -1.27 -5.68
CA MET A 181 13.11 -0.38 -6.05
C MET A 181 12.91 0.32 -7.40
N GLU A 182 12.06 -0.20 -8.28
CA GLU A 182 11.72 0.46 -9.55
C GLU A 182 10.90 1.74 -9.36
N THR A 183 10.27 1.91 -8.20
CA THR A 183 9.60 3.16 -7.85
C THR A 183 10.62 4.29 -7.77
N GLU A 184 10.29 5.46 -8.34
CA GLU A 184 11.09 6.68 -8.22
C GLU A 184 11.37 7.00 -6.73
N ILE A 185 12.56 7.53 -6.43
CA ILE A 185 13.07 7.66 -5.06
C ILE A 185 12.13 8.46 -4.13
N VAL A 186 11.54 9.55 -4.63
CA VAL A 186 10.61 10.38 -3.84
C VAL A 186 9.33 9.61 -3.54
N GLN A 187 8.78 8.92 -4.54
CA GLN A 187 7.58 8.10 -4.37
C GLN A 187 7.86 6.87 -3.48
N ARG A 188 9.06 6.31 -3.56
CA ARG A 188 9.49 5.17 -2.73
C ARG A 188 9.50 5.54 -1.25
N LYS A 189 10.00 6.74 -0.90
CA LYS A 189 9.94 7.26 0.48
C LYS A 189 8.48 7.36 0.93
N ARG A 190 7.63 7.96 0.11
CA ARG A 190 6.19 8.14 0.39
C ARG A 190 5.49 6.79 0.58
N TYR A 191 5.74 5.80 -0.28
CA TYR A 191 5.16 4.46 -0.14
C TYR A 191 5.63 3.77 1.14
N LEU A 192 6.93 3.82 1.47
CA LEU A 192 7.39 3.21 2.71
C LEU A 192 6.74 3.85 3.95
N VAL A 193 6.52 5.17 3.94
CA VAL A 193 5.76 5.82 5.03
C VAL A 193 4.32 5.33 5.04
N HIS A 194 3.63 5.38 3.90
CA HIS A 194 2.23 4.97 3.75
C HIS A 194 1.99 3.55 4.27
N GLU A 195 2.73 2.58 3.73
CA GLU A 195 2.59 1.18 4.13
C GLU A 195 3.00 0.94 5.60
N THR A 196 3.97 1.72 6.11
CA THR A 196 4.33 1.64 7.53
C THR A 196 3.19 2.15 8.42
N MET A 197 2.47 3.19 8.03
CA MET A 197 1.32 3.67 8.79
C MET A 197 0.22 2.61 8.88
N HIS A 198 -0.07 1.88 7.77
CA HIS A 198 -0.95 0.71 7.81
C HIS A 198 -0.43 -0.36 8.76
N GLY A 199 0.84 -0.71 8.67
CA GLY A 199 1.45 -1.69 9.57
C GLY A 199 1.33 -1.29 11.04
N LEU A 200 1.53 -0.01 11.39
CA LEU A 200 1.35 0.50 12.74
C LEU A 200 -0.11 0.48 13.19
N PHE A 201 -1.03 0.85 12.32
CA PHE A 201 -2.47 0.80 12.58
C PHE A 201 -2.94 -0.63 12.92
N TYR A 202 -2.46 -1.63 12.19
CA TYR A 202 -2.80 -3.04 12.44
C TYR A 202 -2.17 -3.58 13.73
N THR A 203 -0.94 -3.15 14.04
CA THR A 203 -0.14 -3.82 15.08
C THR A 203 -0.08 -3.10 16.42
N VAL A 204 -0.59 -1.86 16.51
CA VAL A 204 -0.59 -1.06 17.74
C VAL A 204 -2.04 -0.66 18.11
N PRO A 205 -2.78 -1.49 18.87
CA PRO A 205 -4.21 -1.27 19.13
C PRO A 205 -4.56 0.10 19.71
N LYS A 206 -3.73 0.61 20.64
CA LYS A 206 -3.95 1.95 21.24
C LYS A 206 -3.77 3.09 20.23
N LEU A 207 -2.88 2.93 19.25
CA LEU A 207 -2.76 3.87 18.13
C LEU A 207 -4.04 3.82 17.29
N ARG A 208 -4.47 2.63 16.89
CA ARG A 208 -5.70 2.43 16.11
C ARG A 208 -6.91 3.08 16.79
N GLU A 209 -7.12 2.84 18.07
CA GLU A 209 -8.19 3.47 18.87
C GLU A 209 -8.10 5.02 18.84
N ALA A 210 -6.91 5.59 18.98
CA ALA A 210 -6.70 7.03 18.94
C ALA A 210 -6.98 7.62 17.56
N ILE A 211 -6.59 6.93 16.47
CA ILE A 211 -6.89 7.34 15.10
C ILE A 211 -8.41 7.31 14.85
N PHE A 212 -9.10 6.24 15.24
CA PHE A 212 -10.57 6.18 15.16
C PHE A 212 -11.23 7.35 15.89
N ALA A 213 -10.83 7.59 17.15
CA ALA A 213 -11.37 8.67 17.96
C ALA A 213 -11.13 10.07 17.36
N THR A 214 -10.04 10.24 16.61
CA THR A 214 -9.73 11.49 15.89
C THR A 214 -10.64 11.65 14.68
N ILE A 215 -10.78 10.63 13.84
CA ILE A 215 -11.61 10.65 12.64
C ILE A 215 -13.10 10.79 12.98
N GLU A 216 -13.57 10.20 14.07
CA GLU A 216 -14.96 10.33 14.50
C GLU A 216 -15.39 11.77 14.82
N LYS A 217 -14.45 12.62 15.24
CA LYS A 217 -14.68 14.04 15.53
C LYS A 217 -14.78 14.94 14.30
N LEU A 218 -14.44 14.43 13.13
CA LEU A 218 -14.58 15.19 11.89
C LEU A 218 -16.03 15.62 11.68
N THR A 219 -16.19 16.84 11.18
CA THR A 219 -17.51 17.37 10.78
C THR A 219 -18.08 16.59 9.59
N PRO A 220 -19.38 16.67 9.33
CA PRO A 220 -19.99 16.06 8.14
C PRO A 220 -19.32 16.51 6.83
N THR A 221 -18.94 17.78 6.71
CA THR A 221 -18.24 18.34 5.54
C THR A 221 -16.86 17.69 5.35
N GLU A 222 -16.09 17.55 6.41
CA GLU A 222 -14.76 16.91 6.37
C GLU A 222 -14.85 15.42 6.05
N LYS A 223 -15.83 14.71 6.62
CA LYS A 223 -16.10 13.30 6.30
C LYS A 223 -16.50 13.11 4.85
N TYR A 224 -17.30 14.01 4.30
CA TYR A 224 -17.74 13.93 2.91
C TYR A 224 -16.58 14.20 1.93
N PHE A 225 -15.64 15.10 2.27
CA PHE A 225 -14.42 15.26 1.50
C PHE A 225 -13.63 13.94 1.40
N TRP A 226 -13.38 13.28 2.53
CA TRP A 226 -12.66 12.01 2.56
C TRP A 226 -13.41 10.90 1.82
N TYR A 227 -14.75 10.88 1.91
CA TYR A 227 -15.57 9.98 1.13
C TYR A 227 -15.33 10.15 -0.38
N LEU A 228 -15.39 11.36 -0.89
CA LEU A 228 -15.15 11.64 -2.32
C LEU A 228 -13.72 11.29 -2.73
N PHE A 229 -12.73 11.71 -1.93
CA PHE A 229 -11.32 11.47 -2.19
C PHE A 229 -11.02 9.96 -2.29
N LEU A 230 -11.42 9.18 -1.31
CA LEU A 230 -11.14 7.74 -1.27
C LEU A 230 -11.95 6.97 -2.31
N LYS A 231 -13.23 7.29 -2.49
CA LYS A 231 -14.09 6.67 -3.49
C LYS A 231 -13.53 6.79 -4.92
N HIS A 232 -12.93 7.93 -5.23
CA HIS A 232 -12.41 8.23 -6.57
C HIS A 232 -10.88 8.16 -6.67
N LYS A 233 -10.21 7.56 -5.68
CA LYS A 233 -8.74 7.59 -5.59
C LYS A 233 -8.04 6.99 -6.80
N GLY A 234 -8.56 5.90 -7.35
CA GLY A 234 -8.00 5.28 -8.56
C GLY A 234 -8.02 6.22 -9.77
N GLU A 235 -9.14 6.89 -10.01
CA GLU A 235 -9.32 7.86 -11.10
C GLU A 235 -8.48 9.11 -10.87
N LEU A 236 -8.42 9.60 -9.62
CA LEU A 236 -7.59 10.74 -9.23
C LEU A 236 -6.10 10.47 -9.43
N ASP A 237 -5.66 9.22 -9.33
CA ASP A 237 -4.28 8.81 -9.61
C ASP A 237 -4.01 8.53 -11.10
N ASN A 238 -4.99 8.79 -11.98
CA ASN A 238 -4.92 8.46 -13.41
C ASN A 238 -4.66 6.98 -13.66
N ARG A 239 -5.27 6.09 -12.89
CA ARG A 239 -5.18 4.64 -13.04
C ARG A 239 -6.48 4.10 -13.62
N PRO A 240 -6.63 4.06 -14.95
CA PRO A 240 -7.86 3.61 -15.58
C PRO A 240 -8.14 2.14 -15.20
N GLY A 241 -9.37 1.87 -14.79
CA GLY A 241 -9.83 0.54 -14.41
C GLY A 241 -9.55 0.13 -12.96
N LEU A 242 -8.89 1.00 -12.16
CA LEU A 242 -8.86 0.84 -10.72
C LEU A 242 -9.94 1.72 -10.09
N SER A 243 -10.85 1.10 -9.37
CA SER A 243 -11.79 1.80 -8.49
C SER A 243 -11.05 2.49 -7.34
N GLY A 244 -11.75 3.35 -6.62
CA GLY A 244 -11.27 3.81 -5.31
C GLY A 244 -11.36 2.71 -4.25
N TYR A 245 -11.21 3.11 -3.02
CA TYR A 245 -11.34 2.22 -1.87
C TYR A 245 -12.80 1.85 -1.59
N ASN A 246 -13.03 0.68 -0.97
CA ASN A 246 -14.34 0.31 -0.45
C ASN A 246 -14.74 1.22 0.73
N ILE A 247 -15.51 2.25 0.42
CA ILE A 247 -15.93 3.26 1.39
C ILE A 247 -16.98 2.75 2.41
N ASN A 248 -17.51 1.55 2.23
CA ASN A 248 -18.41 0.91 3.19
C ASN A 248 -17.62 0.20 4.31
N ASN A 249 -16.34 -0.08 4.11
CA ASN A 249 -15.46 -0.61 5.13
C ASN A 249 -14.90 0.53 6.00
N LYS A 250 -15.51 0.77 7.15
CA LYS A 250 -15.12 1.85 8.06
C LYS A 250 -13.66 1.74 8.51
N GLU A 251 -13.16 0.53 8.76
CA GLU A 251 -11.78 0.32 9.19
C GLU A 251 -10.80 0.69 8.09
N LEU A 252 -11.05 0.24 6.86
CA LEU A 252 -10.25 0.61 5.69
C LEU A 252 -10.23 2.14 5.50
N VAL A 253 -11.41 2.79 5.53
CA VAL A 253 -11.50 4.25 5.35
C VAL A 253 -10.67 5.01 6.38
N VAL A 254 -10.75 4.62 7.66
CA VAL A 254 -9.98 5.27 8.74
C VAL A 254 -8.48 5.03 8.57
N ASN A 255 -8.08 3.82 8.20
CA ASN A 255 -6.70 3.45 7.97
C ASN A 255 -6.10 4.22 6.78
N GLU A 256 -6.84 4.34 5.68
CA GLU A 256 -6.42 5.10 4.50
C GLU A 256 -6.30 6.61 4.77
N ILE A 257 -7.24 7.21 5.50
CA ILE A 257 -7.12 8.61 5.92
C ILE A 257 -5.83 8.82 6.71
N PHE A 258 -5.56 7.94 7.67
CA PHE A 258 -4.35 7.99 8.48
C PHE A 258 -3.08 7.90 7.62
N ALA A 259 -3.00 6.91 6.75
CA ALA A 259 -1.84 6.70 5.88
C ALA A 259 -1.64 7.87 4.90
N HIS A 260 -2.70 8.36 4.24
CA HIS A 260 -2.63 9.48 3.32
C HIS A 260 -2.20 10.80 3.96
N VAL A 261 -2.65 11.06 5.19
CA VAL A 261 -2.23 12.26 5.92
C VAL A 261 -0.77 12.15 6.37
N MET A 262 -0.35 10.97 6.84
CA MET A 262 0.98 10.79 7.43
C MET A 262 2.08 10.56 6.39
N GLN A 263 1.76 10.07 5.18
CA GLN A 263 2.73 9.90 4.09
C GLN A 263 3.27 11.23 3.55
N THR A 264 2.58 12.33 3.85
CA THR A 264 2.90 13.68 3.35
C THR A 264 3.62 14.45 4.44
N GLU A 265 4.81 14.95 4.14
CA GLU A 265 5.53 15.82 5.06
C GLU A 265 4.72 17.12 5.29
N PRO A 266 4.83 17.77 6.46
CA PRO A 266 4.04 18.97 6.76
C PRO A 266 4.18 20.08 5.70
N GLU A 267 5.39 20.29 5.17
CA GLU A 267 5.70 21.28 4.15
C GLU A 267 5.14 20.96 2.77
N ASP A 268 4.86 19.68 2.49
CA ASP A 268 4.32 19.21 1.21
C ASP A 268 2.79 19.04 1.24
N MET A 269 2.13 19.30 2.37
CA MET A 269 0.68 19.11 2.52
C MET A 269 -0.13 19.97 1.54
N ASP A 270 0.28 21.21 1.32
CA ASP A 270 -0.36 22.12 0.38
C ASP A 270 -0.23 21.61 -1.05
N ASP A 271 0.95 21.17 -1.44
CA ASP A 271 1.17 20.62 -2.78
C ASP A 271 0.39 19.34 -2.98
N TYR A 272 0.36 18.45 -2.01
CA TYR A 272 -0.35 17.18 -2.12
C TYR A 272 -1.86 17.38 -2.25
N PHE A 273 -2.50 18.09 -1.31
CA PHE A 273 -3.94 18.21 -1.31
C PHE A 273 -4.44 19.35 -2.21
N PHE A 274 -3.87 20.57 -2.10
CA PHE A 274 -4.41 21.74 -2.76
C PHE A 274 -3.88 21.97 -4.18
N THR A 275 -2.65 21.56 -4.46
CA THR A 275 -2.07 21.73 -5.81
C THR A 275 -2.35 20.53 -6.71
N ILE A 276 -2.38 19.30 -6.15
CA ILE A 276 -2.53 18.08 -6.95
C ILE A 276 -3.97 17.55 -6.92
N TYR A 277 -4.49 17.18 -5.74
CA TYR A 277 -5.73 16.39 -5.68
C TYR A 277 -7.00 17.22 -5.81
N ILE A 278 -7.12 18.33 -5.13
CA ILE A 278 -8.36 19.15 -5.21
C ILE A 278 -8.61 19.66 -6.64
N PRO A 279 -7.61 20.15 -7.41
CA PRO A 279 -7.82 20.47 -8.83
C PRO A 279 -8.26 19.28 -9.69
N ARG A 280 -7.76 18.07 -9.39
CA ARG A 280 -8.21 16.85 -10.07
C ARG A 280 -9.65 16.50 -9.70
N MET A 281 -10.03 16.66 -8.42
CA MET A 281 -11.41 16.48 -7.98
C MET A 281 -12.37 17.46 -8.66
N PHE A 282 -12.01 18.73 -8.79
CA PHE A 282 -12.82 19.71 -9.56
C PHE A 282 -13.05 19.30 -11.01
N LYS A 283 -12.04 18.70 -11.62
CA LYS A 283 -12.11 18.22 -13.02
C LYS A 283 -12.94 16.93 -13.13
N LEU A 284 -12.76 16.02 -12.18
CA LEU A 284 -13.38 14.69 -12.20
C LEU A 284 -14.84 14.74 -11.75
N LEU A 285 -15.18 15.61 -10.79
CA LEU A 285 -16.46 15.70 -10.11
C LEU A 285 -17.06 17.12 -10.27
N PRO A 286 -17.42 17.54 -11.48
CA PRO A 286 -17.93 18.89 -11.71
C PRO A 286 -19.25 19.19 -10.96
N GLU A 287 -20.02 18.14 -10.65
CA GLU A 287 -21.25 18.23 -9.85
C GLU A 287 -20.98 18.57 -8.38
N GLU A 288 -19.79 18.24 -7.86
CA GLU A 288 -19.37 18.53 -6.50
C GLU A 288 -18.64 19.87 -6.34
N LYS A 289 -18.59 20.67 -7.40
CA LYS A 289 -17.84 21.93 -7.42
C LYS A 289 -18.19 22.85 -6.26
N GLN A 290 -19.47 23.09 -6.02
CA GLN A 290 -19.94 23.97 -4.95
C GLN A 290 -19.53 23.43 -3.56
N PHE A 291 -19.59 22.14 -3.37
CA PHE A 291 -19.13 21.49 -2.14
C PHE A 291 -17.62 21.70 -1.94
N LEU A 292 -16.80 21.44 -2.96
CA LEU A 292 -15.34 21.57 -2.90
C LEU A 292 -14.91 23.03 -2.63
N GLU A 293 -15.55 24.01 -3.25
CA GLU A 293 -15.32 25.44 -2.99
C GLU A 293 -15.66 25.80 -1.52
N ASN A 294 -16.80 25.33 -1.00
CA ASN A 294 -17.16 25.53 0.39
C ASN A 294 -16.18 24.86 1.35
N PHE A 295 -15.78 23.62 1.07
CA PHE A 295 -14.79 22.87 1.85
C PHE A 295 -13.47 23.65 1.94
N LEU A 296 -12.95 24.16 0.82
CA LEU A 296 -11.70 24.94 0.78
C LEU A 296 -11.79 26.18 1.68
N ASN A 297 -12.92 26.85 1.70
CA ASN A 297 -13.12 28.08 2.48
C ASN A 297 -13.32 27.84 3.97
N THR A 298 -13.85 26.68 4.37
CA THR A 298 -14.34 26.46 5.76
C THR A 298 -13.61 25.35 6.51
N SER A 299 -13.03 24.37 5.80
CA SER A 299 -12.58 23.12 6.40
C SER A 299 -11.18 22.68 5.95
N SER A 300 -10.49 23.44 5.12
CA SER A 300 -9.18 23.07 4.56
C SER A 300 -8.09 22.89 5.64
N SER A 301 -8.20 23.56 6.79
CA SER A 301 -7.31 23.39 7.94
C SER A 301 -7.37 21.99 8.58
N MET A 302 -8.39 21.18 8.21
CA MET A 302 -8.53 19.79 8.65
C MET A 302 -7.26 18.97 8.44
N PHE A 303 -6.58 19.11 7.30
CA PHE A 303 -5.38 18.32 6.99
C PHE A 303 -4.27 18.52 8.02
N TYR A 304 -3.98 19.77 8.37
CA TYR A 304 -2.97 20.10 9.39
C TYR A 304 -3.39 19.65 10.79
N SER A 305 -4.67 19.80 11.10
CA SER A 305 -5.22 19.34 12.37
C SER A 305 -5.09 17.82 12.52
N LEU A 306 -5.45 17.05 11.49
CA LEU A 306 -5.29 15.59 11.45
C LEU A 306 -3.82 15.20 11.57
N ARG A 307 -2.94 15.82 10.76
CA ARG A 307 -1.50 15.54 10.78
C ARG A 307 -0.91 15.74 12.18
N SER A 308 -1.27 16.84 12.85
CA SER A 308 -0.81 17.12 14.20
C SER A 308 -1.32 16.10 15.23
N GLN A 309 -2.61 15.75 15.20
CA GLN A 309 -3.20 14.78 16.12
C GLN A 309 -2.64 13.37 15.90
N PHE A 310 -2.45 12.96 14.65
CA PHE A 310 -1.85 11.67 14.33
C PHE A 310 -0.37 11.62 14.73
N ALA A 311 0.39 12.70 14.55
CA ALA A 311 1.78 12.79 15.00
C ALA A 311 1.88 12.62 16.53
N GLN A 312 0.99 13.27 17.29
CA GLN A 312 0.94 13.11 18.75
C GLN A 312 0.61 11.66 19.17
N ALA A 313 -0.32 11.01 18.45
CA ALA A 313 -0.65 9.61 18.70
C ALA A 313 0.52 8.67 18.40
N LEU A 314 1.23 8.89 17.29
CA LEU A 314 2.43 8.13 16.91
C LEU A 314 3.57 8.32 17.91
N GLU A 315 3.81 9.54 18.37
CA GLU A 315 4.80 9.80 19.41
C GLU A 315 4.44 9.07 20.72
N LYS A 316 3.18 9.17 21.13
CA LYS A 316 2.71 8.57 22.39
C LYS A 316 2.74 7.05 22.39
N TYR A 317 2.34 6.40 21.30
CA TYR A 317 2.12 4.96 21.25
C TYR A 317 3.21 4.17 20.51
N CYS A 318 3.98 4.85 19.64
CA CYS A 318 5.03 4.23 18.83
C CYS A 318 6.41 4.83 19.08
N GLY A 319 6.52 5.93 19.85
CA GLY A 319 7.79 6.63 20.10
C GLY A 319 8.33 7.39 18.89
N LEU A 320 7.51 7.60 17.84
CA LEU A 320 7.89 8.35 16.65
C LEU A 320 7.75 9.85 16.91
N LYS A 321 8.86 10.51 17.21
CA LYS A 321 8.90 11.94 17.52
C LYS A 321 8.30 12.76 16.37
N ASN A 322 7.32 13.60 16.66
CA ASN A 322 6.54 14.37 15.68
C ASN A 322 5.87 13.51 14.58
N GLY A 323 5.70 12.20 14.80
CA GLY A 323 5.18 11.28 13.81
C GLY A 323 6.11 11.05 12.62
N ILE A 324 7.41 11.36 12.76
CA ILE A 324 8.40 11.23 11.69
C ILE A 324 9.02 9.84 11.72
N LEU A 325 9.02 9.20 10.56
CA LEU A 325 9.58 7.86 10.37
C LEU A 325 11.06 7.87 9.97
N PHE A 326 11.53 8.97 9.36
CA PHE A 326 12.89 9.16 8.82
C PHE A 326 13.67 10.25 9.55
#